data_8c86f16ce60e76a5d3a4a8437c092ebf
#
_entry.id   8c86f16ce60e76a5d3a4a8437c092ebf
#
_cell.length_a   1.000
_cell.length_b   1.000
_cell.length_c   1.000
_cell.angle_alpha   90.00
_cell.angle_beta   90.00
_cell.angle_gamma   90.00
#
_symmetry.space_group_name_H-M   'P 1'
#
loop_
_entity.id
_entity.type
_entity.pdbx_description
1 polymer ?
#
loop_
_entity_poly.entity_id
_entity_poly.type
_entity_poly.pdbx_seq_one_letter_code
_entity_poly.pdbx_strand_id
1 'polypeptide(L)' 'MLHGQTDLNTLGADIRALRKARGLTLAELAQTLGRSVGWLSQVERDMSEPGINDLRDLARALDVSI' A
#
# COMPACT_ATOMS: atom_id res chain seq x y z
N MET A 1 24.25 4.10 10.82
CA MET A 1 23.74 4.49 10.41
C MET A 1 23.20 4.50 10.09
N LEU A 2 22.90 4.38 10.16
CA LEU A 2 22.21 4.64 9.79
C LEU A 2 21.48 4.54 9.49
N HIS A 3 21.15 4.36 9.89
CA HIS A 3 20.33 4.48 9.60
C HIS A 3 19.70 4.82 9.00
N GLY A 4 19.52 4.94 9.32
CA GLY A 4 18.73 5.84 8.58
C GLY A 4 18.10 5.27 7.34
N GLN A 5 18.47 4.21 6.95
CA GLN A 5 17.96 3.62 5.74
C GLN A 5 16.52 3.31 5.80
N THR A 6 16.03 3.01 6.97
CA THR A 6 14.62 2.68 7.08
C THR A 6 13.76 3.86 6.75
N ASP A 7 14.32 5.03 6.88
CA ASP A 7 13.58 6.24 6.58
C ASP A 7 13.23 6.34 5.13
N LEU A 8 13.89 5.58 4.29
CA LEU A 8 13.63 5.63 2.87
C LEU A 8 12.39 4.87 2.48
N ASN A 9 11.87 4.05 3.38
CA ASN A 9 10.65 3.33 3.09
C ASN A 9 9.46 4.20 3.40
N THR A 10 8.73 4.55 2.36
CA THR A 10 7.51 5.34 2.51
C THR A 10 6.34 4.40 2.69
N LEU A 11 5.20 4.96 3.09
CA LEU A 11 3.97 4.18 3.19
C LEU A 11 3.63 3.52 1.85
N GLY A 12 3.74 4.27 0.76
CA GLY A 12 3.43 3.72 -0.55
C GLY A 12 4.35 2.57 -0.93
N ALA A 13 5.65 2.71 -0.64
CA ALA A 13 6.61 1.65 -0.91
C ALA A 13 6.31 0.41 -0.08
N ASP A 14 5.89 0.60 1.17
CA ASP A 14 5.54 -0.51 2.04
C ASP A 14 4.30 -1.24 1.52
N ILE A 15 3.29 -0.49 1.10
CA ILE A 15 2.08 -1.08 0.52
C ILE A 15 2.44 -1.91 -0.70
N ARG A 16 3.27 -1.36 -1.57
CA ARG A 16 3.69 -2.07 -2.78
C ARG A 16 4.42 -3.37 -2.45
N ALA A 17 5.34 -3.30 -1.48
CA ALA A 17 6.10 -4.47 -1.08
C ALA A 17 5.20 -5.55 -0.49
N LEU A 18 4.25 -5.17 0.36
CA LEU A 18 3.29 -6.11 0.94
C LEU A 18 2.39 -6.71 -0.13
N ARG A 19 1.93 -5.89 -1.08
CA ARG A 19 1.11 -6.38 -2.17
C ARG A 19 1.85 -7.45 -2.98
N LYS A 20 3.10 -7.16 -3.32
CA LYS A 20 3.91 -8.10 -4.09
C LYS A 20 4.20 -9.37 -3.30
N ALA A 21 4.44 -9.22 -2.00
CA ALA A 21 4.69 -10.37 -1.14
C ALA A 21 3.47 -11.29 -1.08
N ARG A 22 2.26 -10.73 -1.25
CA ARG A 22 1.03 -11.53 -1.29
C ARG A 22 0.71 -12.04 -2.70
N GLY A 23 1.54 -11.71 -3.69
CA GLY A 23 1.31 -12.15 -5.05
C GLY A 23 0.14 -11.46 -5.74
N LEU A 24 -0.20 -10.26 -5.30
CA LEU A 24 -1.36 -9.54 -5.84
C LEU A 24 -0.93 -8.53 -6.89
N THR A 25 -1.72 -8.46 -7.97
CA THR A 25 -1.56 -7.37 -8.93
C THR A 25 -2.21 -6.11 -8.40
N LEU A 26 -1.86 -4.97 -8.99
CA LEU A 26 -2.54 -3.72 -8.67
C LEU A 26 -4.05 -3.84 -8.86
N ALA A 27 -4.46 -4.46 -9.96
CA ALA A 27 -5.88 -4.62 -10.26
C ALA A 27 -6.59 -5.45 -9.19
N GLU A 28 -5.95 -6.54 -8.76
CA GLU A 28 -6.55 -7.41 -7.76
C GLU A 28 -6.72 -6.70 -6.43
N LEU A 29 -5.69 -6.00 -5.98
CA LEU A 29 -5.79 -5.28 -4.72
C LEU A 29 -6.80 -4.14 -4.80
N ALA A 30 -6.76 -3.36 -5.89
CA ALA A 30 -7.71 -2.27 -6.08
C ALA A 30 -9.14 -2.78 -6.06
N GLN A 31 -9.40 -3.91 -6.71
CA GLN A 31 -10.73 -4.51 -6.71
C GLN A 31 -11.18 -4.88 -5.30
N THR A 32 -10.29 -5.49 -4.53
CA THR A 32 -10.59 -5.85 -3.14
C THR A 32 -10.95 -4.61 -2.31
N LEU A 33 -10.26 -3.51 -2.57
CA LEU A 33 -10.49 -2.27 -1.84
C LEU A 33 -11.68 -1.46 -2.35
N GLY A 34 -12.23 -1.85 -3.50
CA GLY A 34 -13.31 -1.07 -4.11
C GLY A 34 -12.82 0.28 -4.64
N ARG A 35 -11.54 0.37 -5.02
CA ARG A 35 -10.94 1.60 -5.53
C ARG A 35 -10.38 1.37 -6.93
N SER A 36 -10.08 2.45 -7.63
CA SER A 36 -9.52 2.33 -8.97
C SER A 36 -8.05 1.94 -8.92
N VAL A 37 -7.59 1.30 -9.99
CA VAL A 37 -6.18 0.97 -10.15
C VAL A 37 -5.33 2.23 -10.14
N GLY A 38 -5.82 3.29 -10.79
CA GLY A 38 -5.09 4.56 -10.82
C GLY A 38 -4.89 5.14 -9.43
N TRP A 39 -5.92 5.09 -8.59
CA TRP A 39 -5.80 5.55 -7.21
C TRP A 39 -4.74 4.75 -6.46
N LEU A 40 -4.79 3.43 -6.57
CA LEU A 40 -3.84 2.59 -5.84
C LEU A 40 -2.41 2.80 -6.35
N SER A 41 -2.25 2.94 -7.65
CA SER A 41 -0.95 3.24 -8.23
C SER A 41 -0.38 4.53 -7.65
N GLN A 42 -1.21 5.56 -7.54
CA GLN A 42 -0.78 6.84 -6.97
C GLN A 42 -0.40 6.69 -5.50
N VAL A 43 -1.16 5.92 -4.74
CA VAL A 43 -0.85 5.67 -3.33
C VAL A 43 0.51 4.97 -3.21
N GLU A 44 0.76 3.98 -4.04
CA GLU A 44 2.03 3.25 -3.98
C GLU A 44 3.22 4.11 -4.37
N ARG A 45 2.98 5.15 -5.16
CA ARG A 45 4.03 6.08 -5.56
C ARG A 45 4.08 7.33 -4.68
N ASP A 46 3.33 7.33 -3.59
CA ASP A 46 3.27 8.44 -2.64
C ASP A 46 2.78 9.74 -3.27
N MET A 47 1.95 9.61 -4.30
CA MET A 47 1.34 10.75 -4.97
C MET A 47 -0.07 11.03 -4.49
N SER A 48 -0.56 10.18 -3.61
CA SER A 48 -1.87 10.32 -3.00
C SER A 48 -1.81 9.68 -1.62
N GLU A 49 -2.47 10.31 -0.64
CA GLU A 49 -2.49 9.77 0.71
C GLU A 49 -3.80 9.03 0.97
N PRO A 50 -3.74 7.78 1.43
CA PRO A 50 -4.96 7.08 1.79
C PRO A 50 -5.51 7.63 3.11
N GLY A 51 -6.83 7.70 3.22
CA GLY A 51 -7.48 8.06 4.46
C GLY A 51 -7.40 6.92 5.47
N ILE A 52 -7.91 7.19 6.69
CA ILE A 52 -7.82 6.19 7.75
C ILE A 52 -8.61 4.92 7.39
N ASN A 53 -9.75 5.07 6.74
CA ASN A 53 -10.55 3.90 6.33
C ASN A 53 -9.84 3.12 5.23
N ASP A 54 -9.18 3.83 4.32
CA ASP A 54 -8.39 3.18 3.27
C ASP A 54 -7.25 2.37 3.89
N LEU A 55 -6.61 2.91 4.92
CA LEU A 55 -5.52 2.21 5.60
C LEU A 55 -6.02 0.95 6.28
N ARG A 56 -7.19 1.02 6.90
CA ARG A 56 -7.79 -0.17 7.53
C ARG A 56 -8.11 -1.24 6.51
N ASP A 57 -8.66 -0.83 5.38
CA ASP A 57 -8.99 -1.76 4.31
C ASP A 57 -7.72 -2.38 3.72
N LEU A 58 -6.67 -1.56 3.55
CA LEU A 58 -5.39 -2.05 3.08
C LEU A 58 -4.79 -3.07 4.04
N ALA A 59 -4.81 -2.77 5.34
CA ALA A 59 -4.27 -3.68 6.34
C ALA A 59 -5.00 -5.01 6.32
N ARG A 60 -6.33 -4.96 6.18
CA ARG A 60 -7.13 -6.18 6.13
C ARG A 60 -6.84 -6.96 4.85
N ALA A 61 -6.77 -6.28 3.72
CA ALA A 61 -6.53 -6.94 2.44
C ALA A 61 -5.14 -7.54 2.36
N LEU A 62 -4.16 -6.89 2.99
CA LEU A 62 -2.77 -7.35 3.00
C LEU A 62 -2.45 -8.24 4.19
N ASP A 63 -3.43 -8.43 5.07
CA ASP A 63 -3.31 -9.31 6.23
C ASP A 63 -2.14 -8.90 7.14
N VAL A 64 -2.13 -7.63 7.50
CA VAL A 64 -1.14 -7.09 8.43
C VAL A 64 -1.85 -6.36 9.55
N SER A 65 -1.16 -6.25 10.69
CA SER A 65 -1.67 -5.48 11.83
C SER A 65 -1.31 -4.01 11.65
N ILE A 66 -2.17 -3.16 12.14
CA ILE A 66 -1.88 -1.73 12.17
C ILE A 66 -1.37 -1.36 13.54
#